data_d6f24b1a2902dd746014ace8966c21ae
#
_entry.id   d6f24b1a2902dd746014ace8966c21ae
#
_cell.length_a   1.000
_cell.length_b   1.000
_cell.length_c   1.000
_cell.angle_alpha   90.00
_cell.angle_beta   90.00
_cell.angle_gamma   90.00
#
_symmetry.space_group_name_H-M   'P 1'
#
loop_
_entity.id
_entity.type
_entity.pdbx_description
1 polymer ?
#
loop_
_entity_poly.entity_id
_entity_poly.type
_entity_poly.pdbx_seq_one_letter_code
_entity_poly.pdbx_strand_id
1 'polypeptide(L)'
;MASILERITSAWTEAWSKGNTAAFADLVSEDYVRYSKTGEERIDDLLNQITESHQAFSDFNMEILRAIEDDNLAAIHWRSTGVHTGEFMGVPPTGRTVTVTGATFISHCDGKVTEESVVWDPREMLSAMSIWHLGDQRIKK
;
A
#
# COMPACT_ATOMS: atom_id res chain seq x y z
N MET A 1 4.28 -11.59 -24.89
CA MET A 1 3.07 -11.01 -24.29
C MET A 1 3.13 -11.18 -22.78
N ALA A 2 2.89 -10.12 -22.03
CA ALA A 2 2.98 -10.17 -20.57
C ALA A 2 1.83 -10.98 -19.98
N SER A 3 2.13 -11.81 -18.97
CA SER A 3 1.10 -12.52 -18.22
C SER A 3 0.29 -11.53 -17.38
N ILE A 4 -0.86 -11.97 -16.87
CA ILE A 4 -1.65 -11.13 -15.99
C ILE A 4 -0.87 -10.78 -14.72
N LEU A 5 -0.10 -11.71 -14.18
CA LEU A 5 0.72 -11.44 -13.02
C LEU A 5 1.78 -10.37 -13.31
N GLU A 6 2.44 -10.45 -14.45
CA GLU A 6 3.42 -9.45 -14.84
C GLU A 6 2.77 -8.06 -15.01
N ARG A 7 1.57 -8.02 -15.58
CA ARG A 7 0.83 -6.76 -15.74
C ARG A 7 0.43 -6.17 -14.40
N ILE A 8 -0.02 -7.01 -13.48
CA ILE A 8 -0.42 -6.57 -12.13
C ILE A 8 0.80 -6.06 -11.37
N THR A 9 1.88 -6.82 -11.33
CA THR A 9 3.07 -6.42 -10.57
C THR A 9 3.71 -5.17 -11.15
N SER A 10 3.73 -5.04 -12.46
CA SER A 10 4.26 -3.85 -13.13
C SER A 10 3.41 -2.62 -12.81
N ALA A 11 2.09 -2.72 -12.92
CA ALA A 11 1.19 -1.61 -12.63
C ALA A 11 1.24 -1.21 -11.16
N TRP A 12 1.30 -2.20 -10.28
CA TRP A 12 1.38 -1.99 -8.84
C TRP A 12 2.67 -1.25 -8.47
N THR A 13 3.80 -1.69 -9.02
CA THR A 13 5.09 -1.04 -8.77
C THR A 13 5.11 0.39 -9.32
N GLU A 14 4.59 0.58 -10.52
CA GLU A 14 4.53 1.89 -11.16
C GLU A 14 3.72 2.86 -10.32
N ALA A 15 2.57 2.42 -9.81
CA ALA A 15 1.70 3.26 -9.00
C ALA A 15 2.33 3.55 -7.63
N TRP A 16 2.75 2.52 -6.91
CA TRP A 16 3.23 2.69 -5.54
C TRP A 16 4.64 3.28 -5.46
N SER A 17 5.58 2.75 -6.22
CA SER A 17 6.97 3.22 -6.12
C SER A 17 7.19 4.54 -6.83
N LYS A 18 6.56 4.73 -7.99
CA LYS A 18 6.81 5.92 -8.80
C LYS A 18 5.71 6.97 -8.71
N GLY A 19 4.60 6.66 -8.06
CA GLY A 19 3.48 7.58 -7.95
C GLY A 19 2.64 7.70 -9.20
N ASN A 20 2.86 6.84 -10.19
CA ASN A 20 2.06 6.84 -11.42
C ASN A 20 0.76 6.07 -11.19
N THR A 21 -0.20 6.73 -10.55
CA THR A 21 -1.46 6.10 -10.13
C THR A 21 -2.30 5.61 -11.30
N ALA A 22 -2.20 6.28 -12.46
CA ALA A 22 -2.96 5.88 -13.65
C ALA A 22 -2.62 4.46 -14.08
N ALA A 23 -1.39 4.01 -13.86
CA ALA A 23 -0.96 2.67 -14.26
C ALA A 23 -1.83 1.59 -13.61
N PHE A 24 -2.17 1.76 -12.33
CA PHE A 24 -3.01 0.80 -11.64
C PHE A 24 -4.50 1.08 -11.87
N ALA A 25 -4.89 2.35 -11.91
CA ALA A 25 -6.27 2.74 -12.14
C ALA A 25 -6.79 2.18 -13.48
N ASP A 26 -5.92 2.14 -14.49
CA ASP A 26 -6.30 1.63 -15.82
C ASP A 26 -6.48 0.10 -15.81
N LEU A 27 -5.99 -0.58 -14.79
CA LEU A 27 -6.05 -2.04 -14.72
C LEU A 27 -7.24 -2.55 -13.90
N VAL A 28 -7.90 -1.70 -13.12
CA VAL A 28 -9.00 -2.15 -12.26
C VAL A 28 -10.32 -2.13 -13.02
N SER A 29 -11.25 -3.00 -12.58
CA SER A 29 -12.60 -3.05 -13.14
C SER A 29 -13.45 -1.93 -12.56
N GLU A 30 -14.60 -1.69 -13.20
CA GLU A 30 -15.53 -0.64 -12.74
C GLU A 30 -16.05 -0.88 -11.33
N ASP A 31 -16.18 -2.14 -10.95
CA ASP A 31 -16.70 -2.52 -9.63
C ASP A 31 -15.59 -2.90 -8.64
N TYR A 32 -14.36 -2.45 -8.89
CA TYR A 32 -13.23 -2.71 -8.02
C TYR A 32 -13.51 -2.30 -6.57
N VAL A 33 -13.13 -3.17 -5.64
CA VAL A 33 -13.26 -2.93 -4.21
C VAL A 33 -11.96 -3.34 -3.54
N ARG A 34 -11.53 -2.56 -2.56
CA ARG A 34 -10.35 -2.85 -1.77
C ARG A 34 -10.74 -2.96 -0.30
N TYR A 35 -10.24 -3.99 0.35
CA TYR A 35 -10.47 -4.18 1.78
C TYR A 35 -9.16 -3.94 2.52
N SER A 36 -9.18 -3.05 3.49
CA SER A 36 -8.03 -2.70 4.30
C SER A 36 -8.45 -2.64 5.76
N LYS A 37 -7.55 -2.20 6.62
CA LYS A 37 -7.85 -2.04 8.05
C LYS A 37 -8.96 -1.02 8.30
N THR A 38 -9.13 -0.08 7.40
CA THR A 38 -10.17 0.95 7.54
C THR A 38 -11.49 0.52 6.93
N GLY A 39 -11.55 -0.68 6.37
CA GLY A 39 -12.77 -1.22 5.81
C GLY A 39 -12.78 -1.24 4.30
N GLU A 40 -13.97 -1.11 3.73
CA GLU A 40 -14.17 -1.15 2.29
C GLU A 40 -13.79 0.17 1.65
N GLU A 41 -13.00 0.08 0.57
CA GLU A 41 -12.49 1.25 -0.14
C GLU A 41 -12.70 1.11 -1.63
N ARG A 42 -12.70 2.23 -2.34
CA ARG A 42 -12.78 2.29 -3.79
C ARG A 42 -11.44 2.71 -4.38
N ILE A 43 -11.37 2.74 -5.72
CA ILE A 43 -10.11 3.07 -6.38
C ILE A 43 -9.60 4.46 -5.98
N ASP A 44 -10.48 5.44 -5.85
CA ASP A 44 -10.07 6.80 -5.48
C ASP A 44 -9.41 6.84 -4.11
N ASP A 45 -9.88 6.01 -3.17
CA ASP A 45 -9.27 5.91 -1.85
C ASP A 45 -7.85 5.38 -1.93
N LEU A 46 -7.63 4.37 -2.77
CA LEU A 46 -6.30 3.81 -2.99
C LEU A 46 -5.36 4.85 -3.61
N LEU A 47 -5.83 5.57 -4.62
CA LEU A 47 -5.02 6.57 -5.29
C LEU A 47 -4.63 7.68 -4.32
N ASN A 48 -5.54 8.08 -3.44
CA ASN A 48 -5.25 9.07 -2.41
C ASN A 48 -4.22 8.56 -1.42
N GLN A 49 -4.30 7.30 -1.03
CA GLN A 49 -3.32 6.69 -0.12
C GLN A 49 -1.92 6.68 -0.73
N ILE A 50 -1.82 6.39 -2.02
CA ILE A 50 -0.54 6.42 -2.71
C ILE A 50 0.04 7.84 -2.69
N THR A 51 -0.79 8.83 -3.01
CA THR A 51 -0.38 10.23 -3.01
C THR A 51 0.06 10.68 -1.61
N GLU A 52 -0.72 10.33 -0.58
CA GLU A 52 -0.39 10.68 0.80
C GLU A 52 0.93 10.05 1.24
N SER A 53 1.18 8.80 0.81
CA SER A 53 2.44 8.13 1.14
C SER A 53 3.64 8.88 0.56
N HIS A 54 3.51 9.33 -0.68
CA HIS A 54 4.60 10.09 -1.33
C HIS A 54 4.78 11.47 -0.72
N GLN A 55 3.73 12.07 -0.18
CA GLN A 55 3.83 13.35 0.50
C GLN A 55 4.45 13.22 1.90
N ALA A 56 4.13 12.11 2.58
CA ALA A 56 4.59 11.90 3.95
C ALA A 56 6.00 11.33 4.03
N PHE A 57 6.43 10.59 3.02
CA PHE A 57 7.72 9.89 3.04
C PHE A 57 8.56 10.27 1.84
N SER A 58 9.74 10.83 2.12
CA SER A 58 10.74 11.10 1.07
C SER A 58 11.39 9.78 0.67
N ASP A 59 11.79 9.68 -0.60
CA ASP A 59 12.42 8.47 -1.13
C ASP A 59 11.55 7.23 -0.91
N PHE A 60 10.23 7.42 -0.98
CA PHE A 60 9.29 6.33 -0.78
C PHE A 60 9.43 5.29 -1.89
N ASN A 61 9.58 4.04 -1.49
CA ASN A 61 9.76 2.92 -2.41
C ASN A 61 8.98 1.71 -1.93
N MET A 62 8.33 1.05 -2.87
CA MET A 62 7.65 -0.23 -2.61
C MET A 62 8.38 -1.31 -3.39
N GLU A 63 8.82 -2.33 -2.70
CA GLU A 63 9.55 -3.43 -3.28
C GLU A 63 8.70 -4.70 -3.21
N ILE A 64 8.62 -5.44 -4.30
CA ILE A 64 7.95 -6.74 -4.31
C ILE A 64 8.98 -7.78 -3.91
N LEU A 65 8.74 -8.42 -2.76
CA LEU A 65 9.59 -9.47 -2.25
C LEU A 65 9.25 -10.81 -2.90
N ARG A 66 7.97 -11.05 -3.15
CA ARG A 66 7.48 -12.28 -3.74
C ARG A 66 6.11 -12.04 -4.35
N ALA A 67 5.86 -12.64 -5.49
CA ALA A 67 4.54 -12.60 -6.11
C ALA A 67 4.21 -13.99 -6.64
N ILE A 68 3.00 -14.45 -6.37
CA ILE A 68 2.51 -15.74 -6.85
C ILE A 68 1.11 -15.57 -7.41
N GLU A 69 0.72 -16.51 -8.25
CA GLU A 69 -0.59 -16.48 -8.88
C GLU A 69 -1.17 -17.89 -8.95
N ASP A 70 -2.46 -17.99 -8.73
CA ASP A 70 -3.22 -19.23 -8.91
C ASP A 70 -4.61 -18.84 -9.42
N ASP A 71 -4.95 -19.38 -10.60
CA ASP A 71 -6.22 -19.07 -11.28
C ASP A 71 -6.49 -17.56 -11.37
N ASN A 72 -7.48 -17.06 -10.65
CA ASN A 72 -7.89 -15.66 -10.72
C ASN A 72 -7.44 -14.87 -9.49
N LEU A 73 -6.42 -15.36 -8.79
CA LEU A 73 -5.93 -14.72 -7.57
C LEU A 73 -4.42 -14.57 -7.62
N ALA A 74 -3.93 -13.36 -7.37
CA ALA A 74 -2.51 -13.09 -7.22
C ALA A 74 -2.23 -12.64 -5.79
N ALA A 75 -1.06 -12.95 -5.28
CA ALA A 75 -0.62 -12.49 -3.97
C ALA A 75 0.75 -11.83 -4.12
N ILE A 76 0.91 -10.67 -3.50
CA ILE A 76 2.15 -9.91 -3.50
C ILE A 76 2.59 -9.70 -2.06
N HIS A 77 3.80 -10.17 -1.74
CA HIS A 77 4.45 -9.85 -0.48
C HIS A 77 5.37 -8.66 -0.75
N TRP A 78 5.17 -7.56 -0.02
CA TRP A 78 5.86 -6.31 -0.34
C TRP A 78 6.54 -5.72 0.89
N ARG A 79 7.49 -4.81 0.63
CA ARG A 79 8.15 -4.02 1.66
C ARG A 79 8.18 -2.57 1.19
N SER A 80 7.74 -1.66 2.04
CA SER A 80 7.84 -0.23 1.77
C SER A 80 8.94 0.37 2.63
N THR A 81 9.62 1.39 2.10
CA THR A 81 10.66 2.12 2.81
C THR A 81 10.56 3.58 2.42
N GLY A 82 10.75 4.47 3.39
CA GLY A 82 10.77 5.91 3.15
C GLY A 82 11.23 6.64 4.38
N VAL A 83 11.56 7.92 4.22
CA VAL A 83 11.96 8.79 5.33
C VAL A 83 10.75 9.65 5.69
N HIS A 84 10.36 9.63 6.96
CA HIS A 84 9.16 10.33 7.43
C HIS A 84 9.45 11.82 7.54
N THR A 85 9.16 12.57 6.47
CA THR A 85 9.43 14.00 6.36
C THR A 85 8.17 14.86 6.27
N GLY A 86 7.00 14.24 6.12
CA GLY A 86 5.71 14.93 6.14
C GLY A 86 4.78 14.28 7.15
N GLU A 87 3.72 14.97 7.51
CA GLU A 87 2.74 14.41 8.44
C GLU A 87 2.09 13.17 7.86
N PHE A 88 1.92 12.14 8.68
CA PHE A 88 1.22 10.93 8.28
C PHE A 88 0.37 10.40 9.42
N MET A 89 -0.92 10.23 9.16
CA MET A 89 -1.91 9.72 10.13
C MET A 89 -1.88 10.51 11.44
N GLY A 90 -1.69 11.81 11.34
CA GLY A 90 -1.66 12.68 12.49
C GLY A 90 -0.32 12.75 13.20
N VAL A 91 0.69 12.02 12.73
CA VAL A 91 2.02 12.02 13.33
C VAL A 91 2.89 13.05 12.63
N PRO A 92 3.45 14.03 13.37
CA PRO A 92 4.35 15.01 12.77
C PRO A 92 5.63 14.35 12.25
N PRO A 93 6.33 14.99 11.29
CA PRO A 93 7.54 14.41 10.72
C PRO A 93 8.56 14.05 11.79
N THR A 94 9.05 12.81 11.75
CA THR A 94 10.05 12.33 12.70
C THR A 94 11.47 12.30 12.13
N GLY A 95 11.60 12.40 10.81
CA GLY A 95 12.89 12.28 10.13
C GLY A 95 13.45 10.87 10.12
N ARG A 96 12.67 9.89 10.57
CA ARG A 96 13.15 8.51 10.68
C ARG A 96 12.88 7.73 9.41
N THR A 97 13.75 6.75 9.15
CA THR A 97 13.50 5.78 8.08
C THR A 97 12.47 4.78 8.58
N VAL A 98 11.40 4.61 7.81
CA VAL A 98 10.29 3.75 8.17
C VAL A 98 10.22 2.61 7.16
N THR A 99 10.26 1.38 7.65
CA THR A 99 10.14 0.17 6.82
C THR A 99 8.94 -0.62 7.31
N VAL A 100 8.08 -0.99 6.38
CA VAL A 100 6.86 -1.76 6.68
C VAL A 100 6.74 -2.88 5.67
N THR A 101 6.33 -4.06 6.13
CA THR A 101 6.05 -5.19 5.25
C THR A 101 4.58 -5.51 5.29
N GLY A 102 4.11 -6.14 4.24
CA GLY A 102 2.72 -6.57 4.17
C GLY A 102 2.47 -7.47 2.98
N ALA A 103 1.21 -7.81 2.80
CA ALA A 103 0.79 -8.62 1.67
C ALA A 103 -0.51 -8.07 1.11
N THR A 104 -0.66 -8.16 -0.20
CA THR A 104 -1.92 -7.83 -0.85
C THR A 104 -2.34 -9.01 -1.70
N PHE A 105 -3.64 -9.31 -1.64
CA PHE A 105 -4.27 -10.39 -2.38
C PHE A 105 -5.16 -9.75 -3.43
N ILE A 106 -4.92 -10.08 -4.68
CA ILE A 106 -5.53 -9.38 -5.81
C ILE A 106 -6.32 -10.38 -6.65
N SER A 107 -7.64 -10.22 -6.66
CA SER A 107 -8.51 -11.01 -7.53
C SER A 107 -8.58 -10.33 -8.89
N HIS A 108 -8.56 -11.13 -9.94
CA HIS A 108 -8.64 -10.58 -11.28
C HIS A 108 -9.53 -11.47 -12.15
N CYS A 109 -10.12 -10.85 -13.17
CA CYS A 109 -11.00 -11.51 -14.11
C CYS A 109 -10.92 -10.78 -15.45
N ASP A 110 -10.73 -11.54 -16.53
CA ASP A 110 -10.67 -10.97 -17.88
C ASP A 110 -9.65 -9.85 -18.03
N GLY A 111 -8.51 -10.00 -17.36
CA GLY A 111 -7.43 -9.03 -17.47
C GLY A 111 -7.59 -7.78 -16.64
N LYS A 112 -8.61 -7.74 -15.77
CA LYS A 112 -8.86 -6.59 -14.88
C LYS A 112 -8.80 -7.03 -13.43
N VAL A 113 -8.29 -6.15 -12.58
CA VAL A 113 -8.29 -6.35 -11.13
C VAL A 113 -9.69 -6.02 -10.61
N THR A 114 -10.31 -6.97 -9.93
CA THR A 114 -11.68 -6.80 -9.44
C THR A 114 -11.73 -6.54 -7.93
N GLU A 115 -10.76 -7.05 -7.19
CA GLU A 115 -10.78 -6.91 -5.74
C GLU A 115 -9.37 -7.01 -5.19
N GLU A 116 -9.13 -6.26 -4.14
CA GLU A 116 -7.84 -6.29 -3.46
C GLU A 116 -8.07 -6.36 -1.96
N SER A 117 -7.29 -7.19 -1.27
CA SER A 117 -7.34 -7.28 0.18
C SER A 117 -5.92 -7.12 0.70
N VAL A 118 -5.71 -6.15 1.59
CA VAL A 118 -4.39 -5.79 2.07
C VAL A 118 -4.24 -6.13 3.55
N VAL A 119 -3.11 -6.72 3.91
CA VAL A 119 -2.78 -7.10 5.29
C VAL A 119 -1.42 -6.54 5.62
N TRP A 120 -1.35 -5.75 6.71
CA TRP A 120 -0.08 -5.24 7.22
C TRP A 120 -0.25 -4.87 8.69
N ASP A 121 0.86 -4.76 9.41
CA ASP A 121 0.83 -4.47 10.83
C ASP A 121 1.26 -3.01 11.07
N PRO A 122 0.32 -2.13 11.46
CA PRO A 122 0.66 -0.71 11.73
C PRO A 122 1.70 -0.55 12.84
N ARG A 123 1.89 -1.55 13.69
CA ARG A 123 2.88 -1.46 14.75
C ARG A 123 4.30 -1.38 14.20
N GLU A 124 4.57 -1.99 13.05
CA GLU A 124 5.87 -1.84 12.40
C GLU A 124 6.16 -0.37 12.10
N MET A 125 5.18 0.32 11.55
CA MET A 125 5.30 1.73 11.21
C MET A 125 5.44 2.60 12.46
N LEU A 126 4.59 2.36 13.44
CA LEU A 126 4.60 3.13 14.69
C LEU A 126 5.91 2.93 15.44
N SER A 127 6.42 1.70 15.50
CA SER A 127 7.70 1.41 16.14
C SER A 127 8.83 2.16 15.44
N ALA A 128 8.83 2.17 14.12
CA ALA A 128 9.85 2.88 13.35
C ALA A 128 9.81 4.39 13.59
N MET A 129 8.64 4.91 13.95
CA MET A 129 8.45 6.32 14.31
C MET A 129 8.69 6.57 15.80
N SER A 130 9.10 5.55 16.56
CA SER A 130 9.30 5.60 18.00
C SER A 130 8.02 5.81 18.79
N ILE A 131 6.91 5.28 18.29
CA ILE A 131 5.64 5.30 18.99
C ILE A 131 5.38 3.88 19.49
N TRP A 132 5.57 3.67 20.80
CA TRP A 132 5.52 2.33 21.38
C TRP A 132 4.20 2.01 22.06
N HIS A 133 3.48 3.02 22.55
CA HIS A 133 2.26 2.83 23.32
C HIS A 133 1.19 3.80 22.87
N LEU A 134 0.22 3.33 22.10
CA LEU A 134 -0.86 4.19 21.63
C LEU A 134 -1.74 4.69 22.79
N GLY A 135 -1.87 3.88 23.83
CA GLY A 135 -2.69 4.23 24.97
C GLY A 135 -2.15 5.34 25.83
N ASP A 136 -0.86 5.66 25.68
CA ASP A 136 -0.21 6.66 26.51
C ASP A 136 -0.81 8.04 26.34
N GLN A 137 -1.29 8.36 25.14
CA GLN A 137 -1.91 9.65 24.89
C GLN A 137 -3.19 9.85 25.72
N ARG A 138 -3.89 8.77 26.03
CA ARG A 138 -5.11 8.85 26.83
C ARG A 138 -4.81 9.07 28.30
N ILE A 139 -3.65 8.60 28.73
CA ILE A 139 -3.24 8.70 30.15
C ILE A 139 -2.76 10.10 30.47
N LYS A 140 -2.22 10.80 29.52
CA LYS A 140 -1.64 12.12 29.70
C LYS A 140 -2.71 13.21 29.64
N LYS A 141 -3.51 13.26 30.62
CA LYS A 141 -4.58 14.25 30.67
C LYS A 141 -4.20 15.47 31.44
#